data_49488c2da2e6bba461350b1b43015062
#
_entry.id   49488c2da2e6bba461350b1b43015062
#
_cell.length_a   1.000
_cell.length_b   1.000
_cell.length_c   1.000
_cell.angle_alpha   90.00
_cell.angle_beta   90.00
_cell.angle_gamma   90.00
#
_symmetry.space_group_name_H-M   'P 1'
#
loop_
_entity.id
_entity.type
_entity.pdbx_description
1 polymer ?
#
loop_
_entity_poly.entity_id
_entity_poly.type
_entity_poly.pdbx_seq_one_letter_code
_entity_poly.pdbx_strand_id
1 'polypeptide(L)' 'MAKKTVWYEVEENETISECLDRMQKDGYMPAGRKEEPLFEMIDGNPVPVRQLIKFKGILIESDEK' A
#
# COMPACT_ATOMS: atom_id res chain seq x y z
N MET A 1 12.84 -19.65 -7.08
CA MET A 1 12.74 -18.26 -7.46
C MET A 1 11.92 -17.48 -6.46
N ALA A 2 12.46 -16.41 -5.93
CA ALA A 2 11.75 -15.62 -4.95
C ALA A 2 10.70 -14.77 -5.64
N LYS A 3 9.56 -14.64 -4.98
CA LYS A 3 8.51 -13.79 -5.49
C LYS A 3 8.82 -12.34 -5.13
N LYS A 4 8.54 -11.48 -6.06
CA LYS A 4 8.76 -10.07 -5.85
C LYS A 4 7.65 -9.49 -5.00
N THR A 5 8.02 -8.75 -3.98
CA THR A 5 7.07 -8.13 -3.08
C THR A 5 7.30 -6.63 -3.09
N VAL A 6 6.22 -5.87 -3.22
CA VAL A 6 6.30 -4.42 -3.14
C VAL A 6 5.19 -3.93 -2.24
N TRP A 7 5.35 -2.72 -1.75
CA TRP A 7 4.34 -2.08 -0.93
C TRP A 7 3.77 -0.89 -1.68
N TYR A 8 2.45 -0.83 -1.72
CA TYR A 8 1.73 0.28 -2.34
C TYR A 8 1.09 1.11 -1.26
N GLU A 9 1.34 2.40 -1.29
CA GLU A 9 0.75 3.31 -0.34
C GLU A 9 -0.47 3.95 -0.94
N VAL A 10 -1.58 3.94 -0.21
CA VAL A 10 -2.80 4.62 -0.65
C VAL A 10 -2.59 6.10 -0.47
N GLU A 11 -2.64 6.83 -1.56
CA GLU A 11 -2.37 8.27 -1.53
C GLU A 11 -3.56 9.02 -0.99
N GLU A 12 -3.31 10.27 -0.62
CA GLU A 12 -4.29 11.07 0.05
C GLU A 12 -5.57 11.25 -0.77
N ASN A 13 -5.40 11.40 -2.07
CA ASN A 13 -6.54 11.59 -2.96
C ASN A 13 -6.98 10.32 -3.65
N GLU A 14 -6.55 9.18 -3.12
CA GLU A 14 -6.78 7.90 -3.75
C GLU A 14 -7.66 7.05 -2.85
N THR A 15 -8.63 6.37 -3.42
CA THR A 15 -9.41 5.42 -2.66
C THR A 15 -8.68 4.08 -2.61
N ILE A 16 -9.13 3.23 -1.68
CA ILE A 16 -8.55 1.90 -1.58
C ILE A 16 -8.75 1.13 -2.87
N SER A 17 -9.94 1.26 -3.46
CA SER A 17 -10.22 0.59 -4.73
C SER A 17 -9.27 1.03 -5.82
N GLU A 18 -8.97 2.30 -5.87
CA GLU A 18 -8.07 2.82 -6.89
C GLU A 18 -6.66 2.29 -6.70
N CYS A 19 -6.23 2.16 -5.45
CA CYS A 19 -4.93 1.62 -5.17
C CYS A 19 -4.83 0.16 -5.59
N LEU A 20 -5.85 -0.62 -5.27
CA LEU A 20 -5.89 -2.03 -5.64
C LEU A 20 -5.93 -2.21 -7.16
N ASP A 21 -6.66 -1.33 -7.83
CA ASP A 21 -6.71 -1.34 -9.28
C ASP A 21 -5.33 -1.12 -9.87
N ARG A 22 -4.62 -0.14 -9.32
CA ARG A 22 -3.28 0.17 -9.79
C ARG A 22 -2.36 -1.00 -9.62
N MET A 23 -2.46 -1.69 -8.47
CA MET A 23 -1.64 -2.87 -8.23
C MET A 23 -1.92 -3.95 -9.25
N GLN A 24 -3.18 -4.18 -9.55
CA GLN A 24 -3.54 -5.22 -10.50
C GLN A 24 -3.03 -4.89 -11.90
N LYS A 25 -3.10 -3.62 -12.28
CA LYS A 25 -2.60 -3.22 -13.58
C LYS A 25 -1.10 -3.42 -13.70
N ASP A 26 -0.40 -3.32 -12.58
CA ASP A 26 1.03 -3.54 -12.56
C ASP A 26 1.40 -5.01 -12.44
N GLY A 27 0.39 -5.88 -12.30
CA GLY A 27 0.65 -7.30 -12.22
C GLY A 27 0.88 -7.80 -10.80
N TYR A 28 0.38 -7.08 -9.81
CA TYR A 28 0.54 -7.47 -8.42
C TYR A 28 -0.81 -7.79 -7.80
N MET A 29 -0.78 -8.71 -6.88
CA MET A 29 -1.96 -9.15 -6.17
C MET A 29 -1.85 -8.69 -4.72
N PRO A 30 -2.91 -8.12 -4.13
CA PRO A 30 -2.83 -7.72 -2.74
C PRO A 30 -2.72 -8.94 -1.84
N ALA A 31 -1.71 -8.95 -0.99
CA ALA A 31 -1.44 -10.08 -0.12
C ALA A 31 -1.46 -9.70 1.34
N GLY A 32 -1.54 -8.41 1.65
CA GLY A 32 -1.56 -7.98 3.03
C GLY A 32 -1.83 -6.50 3.11
N ARG A 33 -2.13 -6.06 4.30
CA ARG A 33 -2.47 -4.68 4.55
C ARG A 33 -1.78 -4.22 5.83
N LYS A 34 -1.31 -2.99 5.82
CA LYS A 34 -0.65 -2.43 6.96
C LYS A 34 -1.15 -1.01 7.15
N GLU A 35 -1.41 -0.65 8.39
CA GLU A 35 -1.84 0.70 8.71
C GLU A 35 -0.86 1.28 9.71
N GLU A 36 -0.37 2.46 9.42
CA GLU A 36 0.57 3.16 10.28
C GLU A 36 0.06 4.55 10.55
N PRO A 37 0.08 4.98 11.81
CA PRO A 37 -0.32 6.36 12.10
C PRO A 37 0.77 7.33 11.67
N LEU A 38 0.35 8.45 11.12
CA LEU A 38 1.25 9.52 10.76
C LEU A 38 1.09 10.63 11.77
N PHE A 39 2.18 11.03 12.40
CA PHE A 39 2.15 12.04 13.43
C PHE A 39 2.85 13.30 12.98
N GLU A 40 2.37 14.40 13.48
CA GLU A 40 3.01 15.69 13.25
C GLU A 40 3.37 16.27 14.61
N MET A 41 4.56 16.84 14.70
CA MET A 41 4.97 17.46 15.96
C MET A 41 4.43 18.87 16.03
N ILE A 42 3.54 19.10 16.97
CA ILE A 42 2.96 20.41 17.20
C ILE A 42 3.23 20.79 18.65
N ASP A 43 3.95 21.88 18.84
CA ASP A 43 4.31 22.37 20.17
C ASP A 43 4.99 21.30 21.01
N GLY A 44 5.84 20.50 20.34
CA GLY A 44 6.59 19.47 21.04
C GLY A 44 5.81 18.21 21.32
N ASN A 45 4.57 18.13 20.90
CA ASN A 45 3.73 16.97 21.13
C ASN A 45 3.38 16.29 19.83
N PRO A 46 3.44 14.95 19.79
CA PRO A 46 3.01 14.23 18.60
C PRO A 46 1.50 14.24 18.47
N VAL A 47 1.00 14.68 17.34
CA VAL A 47 -0.42 14.73 17.06
C VAL A 47 -0.71 13.87 15.85
N PRO A 48 -1.61 12.89 15.97
CA PRO A 48 -1.94 12.08 14.81
C PRO A 48 -2.72 12.90 13.79
N VAL A 49 -2.26 12.89 12.54
CA VAL A 49 -2.90 13.66 11.49
C VAL A 49 -3.69 12.75 10.54
N ARG A 50 -3.19 11.53 10.30
CA ARG A 50 -3.93 10.58 9.49
C ARG A 50 -3.23 9.23 9.57
N GLN A 51 -3.88 8.23 9.00
CA GLN A 51 -3.29 6.90 8.91
C GLN A 51 -2.79 6.65 7.51
N LEU A 52 -1.61 6.08 7.43
CA LEU A 52 -1.08 5.60 6.16
C LEU A 52 -1.54 4.17 5.97
N ILE A 53 -2.16 3.91 4.84
CA ILE A 53 -2.61 2.57 4.52
C ILE A 53 -1.73 2.05 3.39
N LYS A 54 -1.13 0.89 3.61
CA LYS A 54 -0.26 0.28 2.62
C LYS A 54 -0.74 -1.11 2.33
N PHE A 55 -0.62 -1.50 1.09
CA PHE A 55 -0.96 -2.86 0.67
C PHE A 55 0.28 -3.55 0.18
N LYS A 56 0.44 -4.78 0.63
CA LYS A 56 1.54 -5.62 0.17
C LYS A 56 1.11 -6.28 -1.13
N GLY A 57 1.91 -6.10 -2.15
CA GLY A 57 1.64 -6.70 -3.44
C GLY A 57 2.66 -7.76 -3.76
N ILE A 58 2.17 -8.89 -4.22
CA ILE A 58 3.01 -9.97 -4.66
C ILE A 58 2.84 -10.10 -6.16
N LEU A 59 3.94 -10.20 -6.86
CA LEU A 59 3.92 -10.30 -8.31
C LEU A 59 3.14 -11.53 -8.73
N ILE A 60 2.16 -11.32 -9.59
CA ILE A 60 1.38 -12.42 -10.13
C ILE A 60 2.21 -13.05 -11.24
N GLU A 61 2.55 -14.30 -11.06
CA GLU A 61 3.29 -15.01 -12.07
C GLU A 61 2.31 -15.76 -12.96
N SER A 62 2.33 -15.40 -14.21
CA SER A 62 1.46 -16.03 -15.16
C SER A 62 2.15 -17.26 -15.72
N ASP A 63 1.45 -18.37 -15.65
CA ASP A 63 2.03 -19.60 -16.16
C ASP A 63 1.67 -19.84 -17.58
N GLU A 64 0.90 -19.07 -18.12
CA GLU A 64 0.55 -19.26 -19.43
C GLU A 64 1.41 -18.99 -20.37
N LYS A 65 1.71 -19.39 -20.41
CA LYS A 65 2.50 -19.15 -20.98
C LYS A 65 2.39 -19.31 -21.63
#